data_576cc4c1aec2cfe64cf2582e515e2153
#
_entry.id   576cc4c1aec2cfe64cf2582e515e2153
#
_cell.length_a   1.000
_cell.length_b   1.000
_cell.length_c   1.000
_cell.angle_alpha   90.00
_cell.angle_beta   90.00
_cell.angle_gamma   90.00
#
_symmetry.space_group_name_H-M   'P 1'
#
loop_
_entity.id
_entity.type
_entity.pdbx_description
1 polymer ?
#
loop_
_entity_poly.entity_id
_entity_poly.type
_entity_poly.pdbx_seq_one_letter_code
_entity_poly.pdbx_strand_id
1 'polypeptide(L)'
;MFVDRSSPMVASAISTSKLPRIALLALLVGFICPGILSRDFWGSSELSAFSTILSMVNGTGIDWALPNDLGVNEYADTPLMLWCGAAFVKLFGWLLGTEVAARLAILFFYTFTTGFIWYGTWYFARRDEAQPVALAFGKSASPRAYGRVVGDNALLLFIGTLGLFIPLRELDSEIALICVTAAYTFGLGWALWHPKWGSLATGAAIGAAILASDLWLGLILLVAAIYIHCRAHAFIPQPLMPRLVCLILAASTVFFVWPIAGVAFTIELVDAWWLGWWQHQIALIDLPSSKDITWMLKNGFWFVWPVGPFMLGCLYAFRKQIGRTHIKLPLMVLGALAVWALFVRNPNEGILMAFIPPATILAGFGMMAARRSWSSLLDWFSSSVFSLIILALWLYYIAWHIGMPPKMYHSVYKLAPMLTPTFHGFWVGVCFATTLAWIAVMMWRLNHAKSIAWRGPWLAAAGVSAIAIIAVGLFGNLIDANRSMKPVADRILADFKANQGTAQCINADELDNAQIIYLRHWGLPLEKAQCEFKLVQTARVEQGSEVIGYYNRPRDRHGFILLKK
;
A
#
# COMPACT_ATOMS: atom_id res chain seq x y z
N MET A 1 5.56 -33.35 -25.89
CA MET A 1 5.72 -32.68 -27.18
C MET A 1 4.79 -31.48 -27.21
N PHE A 2 5.28 -30.29 -26.80
CA PHE A 2 4.46 -29.07 -26.88
C PHE A 2 4.48 -28.61 -28.34
N VAL A 3 3.34 -28.65 -28.99
CA VAL A 3 3.16 -28.02 -30.30
C VAL A 3 3.53 -26.56 -30.15
N ASP A 4 4.55 -26.12 -30.87
CA ASP A 4 5.09 -24.76 -30.84
C ASP A 4 4.05 -23.81 -31.45
N ARG A 5 3.08 -23.41 -30.62
CA ARG A 5 2.05 -22.47 -31.02
C ARG A 5 2.62 -21.07 -30.97
N SER A 6 2.43 -20.31 -32.03
CA SER A 6 2.84 -18.91 -32.10
C SER A 6 2.24 -18.10 -30.95
N SER A 7 2.99 -17.10 -30.44
CA SER A 7 2.51 -16.19 -29.40
C SER A 7 1.20 -15.51 -29.85
N PRO A 8 0.21 -15.30 -28.95
CA PRO A 8 -1.01 -14.55 -29.31
C PRO A 8 -0.74 -13.04 -29.47
N MET A 9 0.48 -12.60 -29.29
CA MET A 9 0.86 -11.17 -29.31
C MET A 9 1.54 -10.79 -30.61
N VAL A 10 1.21 -9.59 -31.07
CA VAL A 10 1.87 -8.92 -32.20
C VAL A 10 2.31 -7.53 -31.74
N ALA A 11 3.60 -7.22 -31.86
CA ALA A 11 4.14 -5.92 -31.47
C ALA A 11 5.03 -5.32 -32.57
N SER A 12 4.65 -4.14 -33.04
CA SER A 12 5.45 -3.35 -33.98
C SER A 12 6.44 -2.46 -33.22
N ALA A 13 7.46 -1.96 -33.92
CA ALA A 13 8.39 -0.98 -33.37
C ALA A 13 7.67 0.33 -32.94
N ILE A 14 6.57 0.71 -33.62
CA ILE A 14 5.76 1.90 -33.28
C ILE A 14 4.99 1.66 -31.98
N SER A 15 4.36 0.49 -31.81
CA SER A 15 3.60 0.16 -30.59
C SER A 15 4.48 0.09 -29.34
N THR A 16 5.80 -0.17 -29.52
CA THR A 16 6.80 -0.25 -28.45
C THR A 16 7.64 1.04 -28.31
N SER A 17 7.11 2.19 -28.74
CA SER A 17 7.74 3.49 -28.54
C SER A 17 8.07 3.76 -27.07
N LYS A 18 9.14 4.52 -26.82
CA LYS A 18 9.61 4.80 -25.46
C LYS A 18 8.65 5.77 -24.75
N LEU A 19 8.25 5.41 -23.54
CA LEU A 19 7.66 6.36 -22.60
C LEU A 19 8.77 7.28 -22.05
N PRO A 20 8.60 8.62 -22.06
CA PRO A 20 9.56 9.54 -21.48
C PRO A 20 9.77 9.25 -19.98
N ARG A 21 11.01 9.01 -19.57
CA ARG A 21 11.31 8.61 -18.18
C ARG A 21 11.01 9.69 -17.16
N ILE A 22 11.22 10.96 -17.54
CA ILE A 22 10.88 12.11 -16.69
C ILE A 22 9.37 12.14 -16.42
N ALA A 23 8.54 11.91 -17.45
CA ALA A 23 7.09 11.86 -17.29
C ALA A 23 6.66 10.71 -16.36
N LEU A 24 7.27 9.52 -16.53
CA LEU A 24 7.02 8.38 -15.65
C LEU A 24 7.41 8.68 -14.20
N LEU A 25 8.59 9.27 -13.96
CA LEU A 25 9.03 9.66 -12.63
C LEU A 25 8.12 10.73 -12.01
N ALA A 26 7.75 11.75 -12.78
CA ALA A 26 6.82 12.78 -12.32
C ALA A 26 5.45 12.17 -11.92
N LEU A 27 4.99 11.17 -12.67
CA LEU A 27 3.76 10.44 -12.35
C LEU A 27 3.88 9.63 -11.06
N LEU A 28 4.99 8.90 -10.87
CA LEU A 28 5.25 8.14 -9.65
C LEU A 28 5.28 9.04 -8.41
N VAL A 29 5.99 10.17 -8.51
CA VAL A 29 6.06 11.17 -7.44
C VAL A 29 4.69 11.81 -7.22
N GLY A 30 4.00 12.24 -8.27
CA GLY A 30 2.67 12.85 -8.20
C GLY A 30 1.61 11.91 -7.61
N PHE A 31 1.76 10.60 -7.81
CA PHE A 31 0.85 9.62 -7.21
C PHE A 31 1.03 9.52 -5.69
N ILE A 32 2.25 9.47 -5.17
CA ILE A 32 2.51 9.14 -3.76
C ILE A 32 2.61 10.36 -2.84
N CYS A 33 3.21 11.47 -3.31
CA CYS A 33 3.51 12.62 -2.48
C CYS A 33 2.30 13.31 -1.81
N PRO A 34 1.12 13.47 -2.46
CA PRO A 34 0.01 14.18 -1.83
C PRO A 34 -0.48 13.58 -0.52
N GLY A 35 -0.28 12.28 -0.31
CA GLY A 35 -0.68 11.61 0.91
C GLY A 35 0.36 11.64 2.05
N ILE A 36 1.58 12.11 1.78
CA ILE A 36 2.67 12.03 2.75
C ILE A 36 2.94 13.38 3.42
N LEU A 37 2.91 14.48 2.65
CA LEU A 37 3.43 15.76 3.09
C LEU A 37 2.40 16.71 3.74
N SER A 38 1.10 16.45 3.62
CA SER A 38 0.07 17.43 3.94
C SER A 38 -1.18 16.89 4.64
N ARG A 39 -1.06 15.76 5.33
CA ARG A 39 -2.19 15.17 6.06
C ARG A 39 -1.78 14.70 7.44
N ASP A 40 -2.75 14.61 8.34
CA ASP A 40 -2.62 13.90 9.61
C ASP A 40 -2.73 12.37 9.42
N PHE A 41 -2.67 11.60 10.50
CA PHE A 41 -2.93 10.16 10.48
C PHE A 41 -4.44 9.90 10.42
N TRP A 42 -4.88 9.09 9.45
CA TRP A 42 -6.31 8.90 9.16
C TRP A 42 -6.88 7.58 9.67
N GLY A 43 -6.08 6.53 9.71
CA GLY A 43 -6.49 5.20 10.14
C GLY A 43 -6.08 4.88 11.58
N SER A 44 -6.81 3.98 12.25
CA SER A 44 -6.41 3.47 13.56
C SER A 44 -5.14 2.63 13.49
N SER A 45 -4.96 1.86 12.42
CA SER A 45 -3.74 1.09 12.15
C SER A 45 -2.52 2.00 11.94
N GLU A 46 -2.69 3.09 11.17
CA GLU A 46 -1.65 4.10 10.96
C GLU A 46 -1.26 4.78 12.28
N LEU A 47 -2.25 5.04 13.13
CA LEU A 47 -2.05 5.61 14.44
C LEU A 47 -1.28 4.66 15.36
N SER A 48 -1.66 3.38 15.41
CA SER A 48 -0.98 2.34 16.19
C SER A 48 0.46 2.16 15.72
N ALA A 49 0.69 2.06 14.41
CA ALA A 49 2.03 1.95 13.85
C ALA A 49 2.92 3.15 14.22
N PHE A 50 2.39 4.38 14.13
CA PHE A 50 3.13 5.58 14.51
C PHE A 50 3.43 5.63 16.01
N SER A 51 2.48 5.23 16.87
CA SER A 51 2.70 5.17 18.31
C SER A 51 3.80 4.18 18.69
N THR A 52 3.79 2.99 18.08
CA THR A 52 4.86 1.99 18.26
C THR A 52 6.22 2.53 17.78
N ILE A 53 6.27 3.22 16.63
CA ILE A 53 7.48 3.89 16.15
C ILE A 53 8.00 4.92 17.17
N LEU A 54 7.13 5.72 17.77
CA LEU A 54 7.52 6.68 18.80
C LEU A 54 8.06 5.99 20.05
N SER A 55 7.44 4.89 20.49
CA SER A 55 7.93 4.07 21.60
C SER A 55 9.34 3.54 21.31
N MET A 56 9.59 3.01 20.11
CA MET A 56 10.91 2.55 19.68
C MET A 56 11.96 3.67 19.66
N VAL A 57 11.59 4.85 19.17
CA VAL A 57 12.50 5.99 19.02
C VAL A 57 12.89 6.58 20.37
N ASN A 58 11.95 6.66 21.31
CA ASN A 58 12.14 7.24 22.65
C ASN A 58 12.60 6.21 23.69
N GLY A 59 12.47 4.92 23.38
CA GLY A 59 12.82 3.83 24.26
C GLY A 59 14.27 3.34 24.12
N THR A 60 14.51 2.13 24.57
CA THR A 60 15.82 1.47 24.59
C THR A 60 16.01 0.53 23.41
N GLY A 61 17.15 -0.17 23.36
CA GLY A 61 17.42 -1.17 22.29
C GLY A 61 16.45 -2.33 22.30
N ILE A 62 15.86 -2.67 23.46
CA ILE A 62 14.85 -3.73 23.55
C ILE A 62 13.56 -3.36 22.81
N ASP A 63 13.15 -2.09 22.83
CA ASP A 63 11.96 -1.62 22.14
C ASP A 63 12.12 -1.70 20.60
N TRP A 64 13.37 -1.73 20.12
CA TRP A 64 13.67 -2.00 18.71
C TRP A 64 13.62 -3.50 18.39
N ALA A 65 14.10 -4.34 19.31
CA ALA A 65 14.06 -5.79 19.13
C ALA A 65 12.63 -6.33 19.24
N LEU A 66 11.89 -5.82 20.19
CA LEU A 66 10.50 -6.21 20.50
C LEU A 66 9.60 -4.96 20.49
N PRO A 67 9.20 -4.49 19.29
CA PRO A 67 8.36 -3.30 19.17
C PRO A 67 7.06 -3.45 19.96
N ASN A 68 6.77 -2.49 20.83
CA ASN A 68 5.62 -2.50 21.72
C ASN A 68 5.06 -1.11 21.95
N ASP A 69 3.83 -1.04 22.44
CA ASP A 69 3.19 0.18 22.87
C ASP A 69 3.32 0.35 24.39
N LEU A 70 4.07 1.34 24.87
CA LEU A 70 4.24 1.70 26.29
C LEU A 70 4.78 0.57 27.21
N GLY A 71 5.53 -0.41 26.70
CA GLY A 71 6.06 -1.50 27.51
C GLY A 71 5.01 -2.48 28.03
N VAL A 72 3.82 -2.50 27.45
CA VAL A 72 2.80 -3.52 27.71
C VAL A 72 3.14 -4.77 26.89
N ASN A 73 2.80 -5.96 27.40
CA ASN A 73 3.13 -7.27 26.81
C ASN A 73 2.47 -7.56 25.44
N GLU A 74 1.95 -6.56 24.77
CA GLU A 74 1.42 -6.65 23.40
C GLU A 74 2.49 -6.18 22.42
N TYR A 75 3.28 -7.11 21.94
CA TYR A 75 4.34 -6.84 20.97
C TYR A 75 3.78 -6.85 19.55
N ALA A 76 4.30 -5.94 18.71
CA ALA A 76 3.93 -5.90 17.30
C ALA A 76 4.45 -7.14 16.55
N ASP A 77 3.57 -7.77 15.78
CA ASP A 77 3.88 -9.00 15.04
C ASP A 77 4.58 -8.77 13.71
N THR A 78 4.58 -7.53 13.22
CA THR A 78 5.06 -7.13 11.89
C THR A 78 6.12 -6.04 11.99
N PRO A 79 7.36 -6.36 12.44
CA PRO A 79 8.37 -5.34 12.75
C PRO A 79 8.97 -4.64 11.54
N LEU A 80 8.89 -5.21 10.33
CA LEU A 80 9.64 -4.73 9.16
C LEU A 80 9.36 -3.26 8.82
N MET A 81 8.07 -2.88 8.80
CA MET A 81 7.67 -1.51 8.51
C MET A 81 8.01 -0.58 9.67
N LEU A 82 7.82 -1.03 10.92
CA LEU A 82 8.11 -0.26 12.13
C LEU A 82 9.60 0.07 12.24
N TRP A 83 10.48 -0.89 11.95
CA TRP A 83 11.93 -0.66 11.92
C TRP A 83 12.32 0.40 10.89
N CYS A 84 11.74 0.33 9.68
CA CYS A 84 12.00 1.35 8.67
C CYS A 84 11.52 2.74 9.12
N GLY A 85 10.31 2.83 9.68
CA GLY A 85 9.75 4.08 10.18
C GLY A 85 10.59 4.68 11.30
N ALA A 86 10.95 3.86 12.31
CA ALA A 86 11.79 4.29 13.43
C ALA A 86 13.20 4.71 12.99
N ALA A 87 13.81 4.00 12.04
CA ALA A 87 15.09 4.38 11.46
C ALA A 87 15.01 5.74 10.76
N PHE A 88 13.97 5.99 9.97
CA PHE A 88 13.80 7.29 9.33
C PHE A 88 13.52 8.42 10.33
N VAL A 89 12.77 8.17 11.41
CA VAL A 89 12.57 9.16 12.47
C VAL A 89 13.91 9.49 13.17
N LYS A 90 14.74 8.51 13.48
CA LYS A 90 16.07 8.74 14.05
C LYS A 90 16.99 9.53 13.11
N LEU A 91 16.94 9.26 11.80
CA LEU A 91 17.82 9.89 10.82
C LEU A 91 17.35 11.31 10.43
N PHE A 92 16.06 11.51 10.25
CA PHE A 92 15.49 12.70 9.61
C PHE A 92 14.44 13.43 10.48
N GLY A 93 14.07 12.89 11.66
CA GLY A 93 13.03 13.47 12.51
C GLY A 93 13.37 14.89 12.97
N TRP A 94 14.65 15.19 13.20
CA TRP A 94 15.14 16.52 13.57
C TRP A 94 14.97 17.58 12.46
N LEU A 95 14.91 17.16 11.18
CA LEU A 95 14.78 18.05 10.02
C LEU A 95 13.33 18.15 9.52
N LEU A 96 12.62 17.03 9.44
CA LEU A 96 11.31 16.92 8.80
C LEU A 96 10.15 16.84 9.80
N GLY A 97 10.46 16.70 11.10
CA GLY A 97 9.48 16.32 12.11
C GLY A 97 9.23 14.80 12.13
N THR A 98 8.77 14.29 13.26
CA THR A 98 8.64 12.84 13.51
C THR A 98 7.61 12.18 12.58
N GLU A 99 6.50 12.86 12.31
CA GLU A 99 5.42 12.33 11.47
C GLU A 99 5.82 12.16 10.01
N VAL A 100 6.42 13.22 9.41
CA VAL A 100 6.87 13.17 8.02
C VAL A 100 8.04 12.19 7.89
N ALA A 101 8.95 12.16 8.86
CA ALA A 101 10.07 11.22 8.86
C ALA A 101 9.59 9.76 8.93
N ALA A 102 8.62 9.43 9.79
CA ALA A 102 8.02 8.09 9.82
C ALA A 102 7.42 7.68 8.46
N ARG A 103 6.74 8.60 7.78
CA ARG A 103 6.14 8.37 6.46
C ARG A 103 7.16 8.18 5.33
N LEU A 104 8.45 8.48 5.53
CA LEU A 104 9.48 8.11 4.55
C LEU A 104 9.59 6.59 4.36
N ALA A 105 9.15 5.78 5.33
CA ALA A 105 9.03 4.34 5.15
C ALA A 105 8.07 3.98 4.01
N ILE A 106 6.97 4.73 3.84
CA ILE A 106 6.03 4.56 2.72
C ILE A 106 6.76 4.78 1.39
N LEU A 107 7.54 5.88 1.26
CA LEU A 107 8.32 6.15 0.05
C LEU A 107 9.36 5.07 -0.23
N PHE A 108 10.01 4.56 0.80
CA PHE A 108 10.97 3.47 0.70
C PHE A 108 10.30 2.21 0.09
N PHE A 109 9.27 1.68 0.72
CA PHE A 109 8.59 0.48 0.24
C PHE A 109 7.93 0.68 -1.12
N TYR A 110 7.31 1.84 -1.37
CA TYR A 110 6.73 2.17 -2.66
C TYR A 110 7.77 2.20 -3.79
N THR A 111 8.95 2.79 -3.54
CA THR A 111 10.03 2.86 -4.53
C THR A 111 10.52 1.46 -4.89
N PHE A 112 10.73 0.60 -3.90
CA PHE A 112 11.13 -0.78 -4.16
C PHE A 112 10.02 -1.60 -4.84
N THR A 113 8.77 -1.44 -4.42
CA THR A 113 7.60 -2.09 -5.06
C THR A 113 7.54 -1.78 -6.55
N THR A 114 7.60 -0.49 -6.90
CA THR A 114 7.56 -0.05 -8.30
C THR A 114 8.75 -0.55 -9.11
N GLY A 115 9.94 -0.54 -8.49
CA GLY A 115 11.15 -1.13 -9.07
C GLY A 115 11.01 -2.64 -9.31
N PHE A 116 10.57 -3.39 -8.32
CA PHE A 116 10.40 -4.85 -8.44
C PHE A 116 9.33 -5.23 -9.47
N ILE A 117 8.20 -4.51 -9.53
CA ILE A 117 7.18 -4.74 -10.56
C ILE A 117 7.77 -4.49 -11.95
N TRP A 118 8.45 -3.35 -12.16
CA TRP A 118 8.98 -3.01 -13.47
C TRP A 118 10.08 -3.98 -13.92
N TYR A 119 11.09 -4.21 -13.07
CA TYR A 119 12.20 -5.11 -13.40
C TYR A 119 11.75 -6.57 -13.47
N GLY A 120 10.86 -7.03 -12.57
CA GLY A 120 10.29 -8.37 -12.62
C GLY A 120 9.57 -8.61 -13.95
N THR A 121 8.69 -7.69 -14.34
CA THR A 121 8.00 -7.76 -15.64
C THR A 121 8.99 -7.76 -16.81
N TRP A 122 10.03 -6.92 -16.74
CA TRP A 122 11.05 -6.84 -17.78
C TRP A 122 11.84 -8.13 -17.93
N TYR A 123 12.20 -8.83 -16.84
CA TYR A 123 12.86 -10.13 -16.88
C TYR A 123 11.96 -11.20 -17.51
N PHE A 124 10.70 -11.28 -17.14
CA PHE A 124 9.74 -12.22 -17.74
C PHE A 124 9.51 -11.92 -19.23
N ALA A 125 9.33 -10.65 -19.59
CA ALA A 125 8.99 -10.27 -20.95
C ALA A 125 10.16 -10.43 -21.96
N ARG A 126 11.40 -10.51 -21.50
CA ARG A 126 12.57 -10.72 -22.36
C ARG A 126 12.83 -12.18 -22.73
N ARG A 127 12.13 -13.13 -22.09
CA ARG A 127 12.26 -14.55 -22.42
C ARG A 127 11.83 -14.80 -23.87
N ASP A 128 12.53 -15.69 -24.57
CA ASP A 128 12.22 -16.02 -25.97
C ASP A 128 10.79 -16.50 -26.14
N GLU A 129 10.29 -17.31 -25.19
CA GLU A 129 8.91 -17.80 -25.16
C GLU A 129 7.85 -16.72 -24.97
N ALA A 130 8.23 -15.53 -24.46
CA ALA A 130 7.34 -14.38 -24.25
C ALA A 130 7.33 -13.43 -25.46
N GLN A 131 8.24 -13.61 -26.42
CA GLN A 131 8.35 -12.68 -27.56
C GLN A 131 7.10 -12.72 -28.44
N PRO A 132 6.67 -11.56 -28.98
CA PRO A 132 5.59 -11.51 -29.96
C PRO A 132 6.00 -12.20 -31.27
N VAL A 133 4.99 -12.56 -32.07
CA VAL A 133 5.22 -13.09 -33.42
C VAL A 133 5.95 -12.04 -34.27
N ALA A 134 6.96 -12.49 -35.02
CA ALA A 134 7.62 -11.63 -35.97
C ALA A 134 6.64 -11.16 -37.07
N LEU A 135 6.69 -9.87 -37.38
CA LEU A 135 5.88 -9.31 -38.45
C LEU A 135 6.45 -9.74 -39.82
N ALA A 136 5.56 -10.20 -40.71
CA ALA A 136 5.96 -10.54 -42.09
C ALA A 136 6.44 -9.29 -42.87
N PHE A 137 5.84 -8.13 -42.55
CA PHE A 137 6.20 -6.83 -43.14
C PHE A 137 6.38 -5.78 -42.02
N GLY A 138 7.41 -4.97 -42.12
CA GLY A 138 7.73 -3.91 -41.16
C GLY A 138 8.74 -4.34 -40.10
N LYS A 139 9.11 -3.39 -39.19
CA LYS A 139 10.09 -3.65 -38.13
C LYS A 139 9.37 -4.23 -36.92
N SER A 140 9.71 -5.47 -36.56
CA SER A 140 9.32 -6.10 -35.28
C SER A 140 10.01 -5.40 -34.11
N ALA A 141 9.39 -5.44 -32.93
CA ALA A 141 9.99 -4.91 -31.70
C ALA A 141 11.19 -5.77 -31.28
N SER A 142 12.27 -5.13 -30.83
CA SER A 142 13.39 -5.88 -30.21
C SER A 142 12.97 -6.42 -28.83
N PRO A 143 13.56 -7.54 -28.34
CA PRO A 143 13.23 -8.10 -27.03
C PRO A 143 13.39 -7.10 -25.87
N ARG A 144 14.38 -6.21 -25.96
CA ARG A 144 14.59 -5.14 -24.97
C ARG A 144 13.50 -4.07 -25.04
N ALA A 145 13.07 -3.68 -26.24
CA ALA A 145 12.01 -2.68 -26.44
C ALA A 145 10.65 -3.25 -25.98
N TYR A 146 10.37 -4.50 -26.33
CA TYR A 146 9.18 -5.21 -25.90
C TYR A 146 9.13 -5.34 -24.37
N GLY A 147 10.19 -5.85 -23.74
CA GLY A 147 10.26 -5.98 -22.29
C GLY A 147 10.04 -4.67 -21.55
N ARG A 148 10.61 -3.56 -22.07
CA ARG A 148 10.41 -2.23 -21.49
C ARG A 148 8.94 -1.80 -21.55
N VAL A 149 8.26 -1.97 -22.66
CA VAL A 149 6.86 -1.54 -22.81
C VAL A 149 5.91 -2.40 -21.96
N VAL A 150 6.16 -3.70 -21.85
CA VAL A 150 5.38 -4.54 -20.93
C VAL A 150 5.60 -4.11 -19.49
N GLY A 151 6.84 -3.80 -19.09
CA GLY A 151 7.16 -3.25 -17.77
C GLY A 151 6.51 -1.88 -17.51
N ASP A 152 6.56 -0.98 -18.49
CA ASP A 152 5.90 0.32 -18.42
C ASP A 152 4.37 0.15 -18.27
N ASN A 153 3.74 -0.75 -19.03
CA ASN A 153 2.31 -1.06 -18.90
C ASN A 153 1.96 -1.64 -17.54
N ALA A 154 2.74 -2.59 -17.03
CA ALA A 154 2.54 -3.15 -15.70
C ALA A 154 2.59 -2.04 -14.64
N LEU A 155 3.63 -1.21 -14.65
CA LEU A 155 3.78 -0.13 -13.68
C LEU A 155 2.67 0.92 -13.77
N LEU A 156 2.25 1.30 -14.97
CA LEU A 156 1.14 2.24 -15.17
C LEU A 156 -0.20 1.66 -14.70
N LEU A 157 -0.46 0.38 -14.94
CA LEU A 157 -1.64 -0.31 -14.44
C LEU A 157 -1.61 -0.41 -12.91
N PHE A 158 -0.43 -0.65 -12.31
CA PHE A 158 -0.24 -0.62 -10.86
C PHE A 158 -0.68 0.72 -10.26
N ILE A 159 -0.16 1.84 -10.78
CA ILE A 159 -0.53 3.19 -10.32
C ILE A 159 -2.01 3.47 -10.57
N GLY A 160 -2.54 3.01 -11.70
CA GLY A 160 -3.96 3.17 -12.06
C GLY A 160 -4.93 2.29 -11.27
N THR A 161 -4.43 1.44 -10.33
CA THR A 161 -5.28 0.54 -9.54
C THR A 161 -6.04 1.32 -8.47
N LEU A 162 -7.38 1.28 -8.54
CA LEU A 162 -8.24 2.09 -7.68
C LEU A 162 -8.12 1.69 -6.20
N GLY A 163 -8.02 0.40 -5.90
CA GLY A 163 -7.88 -0.10 -4.52
C GLY A 163 -6.61 0.37 -3.82
N LEU A 164 -5.57 0.76 -4.57
CA LEU A 164 -4.31 1.27 -4.00
C LEU A 164 -4.34 2.76 -3.65
N PHE A 165 -5.43 3.46 -3.98
CA PHE A 165 -5.51 4.91 -3.86
C PHE A 165 -5.30 5.42 -2.42
N ILE A 166 -5.87 4.76 -1.42
CA ILE A 166 -5.72 5.11 0.00
C ILE A 166 -4.64 4.26 0.67
N PRO A 167 -4.70 2.90 0.64
CA PRO A 167 -3.80 2.06 1.43
C PRO A 167 -2.31 2.27 1.14
N LEU A 168 -1.92 2.55 -0.11
CA LEU A 168 -0.51 2.82 -0.45
C LEU A 168 0.06 4.10 0.18
N ARG A 169 -0.76 4.92 0.82
CA ARG A 169 -0.34 6.17 1.46
C ARG A 169 -0.45 6.12 2.98
N GLU A 170 -0.97 5.07 3.53
CA GLU A 170 -1.09 4.86 4.98
C GLU A 170 0.17 4.22 5.54
N LEU A 171 0.57 4.64 6.74
CA LEU A 171 1.72 4.10 7.45
C LEU A 171 1.30 2.80 8.14
N ASP A 172 1.24 1.71 7.35
CA ASP A 172 0.79 0.40 7.80
C ASP A 172 1.71 -0.71 7.30
N SER A 173 1.69 -1.87 7.97
CA SER A 173 2.43 -3.08 7.58
C SER A 173 2.10 -3.55 6.16
N GLU A 174 0.91 -3.25 5.67
CA GLU A 174 0.41 -3.61 4.34
C GLU A 174 1.30 -3.07 3.21
N ILE A 175 1.95 -1.91 3.41
CA ILE A 175 2.89 -1.37 2.40
C ILE A 175 4.19 -2.17 2.32
N ALA A 176 4.64 -2.78 3.43
CA ALA A 176 5.75 -3.71 3.42
C ALA A 176 5.33 -5.03 2.75
N LEU A 177 4.13 -5.51 3.01
CA LEU A 177 3.57 -6.73 2.42
C LEU A 177 3.52 -6.66 0.89
N ILE A 178 2.98 -5.58 0.32
CA ILE A 178 2.94 -5.42 -1.15
C ILE A 178 4.36 -5.34 -1.75
N CYS A 179 5.31 -4.73 -1.04
CA CYS A 179 6.70 -4.67 -1.46
C CYS A 179 7.34 -6.06 -1.47
N VAL A 180 7.10 -6.85 -0.45
CA VAL A 180 7.66 -8.20 -0.32
C VAL A 180 7.10 -9.15 -1.38
N THR A 181 5.80 -9.09 -1.67
CA THR A 181 5.19 -9.91 -2.75
C THR A 181 5.69 -9.50 -4.13
N ALA A 182 5.97 -8.20 -4.32
CA ALA A 182 6.64 -7.71 -5.53
C ALA A 182 8.08 -8.22 -5.62
N ALA A 183 8.85 -8.15 -4.51
CA ALA A 183 10.22 -8.66 -4.42
C ALA A 183 10.31 -10.17 -4.68
N TYR A 184 9.38 -10.94 -4.11
CA TYR A 184 9.28 -12.38 -4.35
C TYR A 184 9.07 -12.70 -5.83
N THR A 185 8.11 -12.03 -6.47
CA THR A 185 7.81 -12.24 -7.88
C THR A 185 8.95 -11.78 -8.79
N PHE A 186 9.61 -10.66 -8.44
CA PHE A 186 10.83 -10.20 -9.08
C PHE A 186 11.95 -11.21 -8.95
N GLY A 187 12.21 -11.76 -7.76
CA GLY A 187 13.23 -12.74 -7.48
C GLY A 187 13.09 -13.99 -8.36
N LEU A 188 11.87 -14.51 -8.52
CA LEU A 188 11.56 -15.60 -9.43
C LEU A 188 11.88 -15.25 -10.89
N GLY A 189 11.51 -14.07 -11.35
CA GLY A 189 11.83 -13.58 -12.69
C GLY A 189 13.33 -13.41 -12.90
N TRP A 190 14.04 -12.88 -11.89
CA TRP A 190 15.49 -12.70 -11.92
C TRP A 190 16.24 -14.04 -11.91
N ALA A 191 15.72 -15.04 -11.19
CA ALA A 191 16.30 -16.39 -11.15
C ALA A 191 16.36 -17.07 -12.52
N LEU A 192 15.52 -16.70 -13.47
CA LEU A 192 15.54 -17.20 -14.85
C LEU A 192 16.80 -16.74 -15.63
N TRP A 193 17.45 -15.66 -15.18
CA TRP A 193 18.64 -15.06 -15.82
C TRP A 193 19.89 -15.22 -14.96
N HIS A 194 19.74 -15.05 -13.64
CA HIS A 194 20.79 -15.13 -12.64
C HIS A 194 20.36 -16.04 -11.48
N PRO A 195 20.43 -17.37 -11.65
CA PRO A 195 19.80 -18.34 -10.75
C PRO A 195 20.17 -18.20 -9.28
N LYS A 196 21.45 -17.95 -8.94
CA LYS A 196 21.88 -17.76 -7.55
C LYS A 196 21.32 -16.48 -6.94
N TRP A 197 21.50 -15.35 -7.62
CA TRP A 197 21.04 -14.04 -7.12
C TRP A 197 19.53 -13.95 -7.04
N GLY A 198 18.82 -14.50 -8.05
CA GLY A 198 17.37 -14.56 -8.01
C GLY A 198 16.86 -15.47 -6.89
N SER A 199 17.52 -16.59 -6.61
CA SER A 199 17.16 -17.46 -5.47
C SER A 199 17.41 -16.76 -4.14
N LEU A 200 18.53 -16.02 -3.99
CA LEU A 200 18.79 -15.20 -2.80
C LEU A 200 17.69 -14.12 -2.62
N ALA A 201 17.34 -13.40 -3.68
CA ALA A 201 16.30 -12.39 -3.64
C ALA A 201 14.93 -12.99 -3.27
N THR A 202 14.58 -14.14 -3.84
CA THR A 202 13.34 -14.86 -3.51
C THR A 202 13.33 -15.29 -2.04
N GLY A 203 14.46 -15.85 -1.57
CA GLY A 203 14.60 -16.26 -0.17
C GLY A 203 14.50 -15.06 0.79
N ALA A 204 15.21 -13.97 0.51
CA ALA A 204 15.12 -12.76 1.32
C ALA A 204 13.69 -12.21 1.38
N ALA A 205 12.96 -12.24 0.25
CA ALA A 205 11.55 -11.86 0.23
C ALA A 205 10.66 -12.79 1.07
N ILE A 206 10.96 -14.10 1.15
CA ILE A 206 10.23 -15.04 2.02
C ILE A 206 10.46 -14.70 3.50
N GLY A 207 11.70 -14.48 3.91
CA GLY A 207 12.00 -14.06 5.28
C GLY A 207 11.34 -12.72 5.63
N ALA A 208 11.40 -11.75 4.70
CA ALA A 208 10.73 -10.46 4.85
C ALA A 208 9.19 -10.58 4.87
N ALA A 209 8.60 -11.60 4.24
CA ALA A 209 7.15 -11.84 4.28
C ALA A 209 6.69 -12.22 5.69
N ILE A 210 7.49 -12.99 6.42
CA ILE A 210 7.20 -13.31 7.83
C ILE A 210 7.25 -12.05 8.68
N LEU A 211 8.22 -11.16 8.43
CA LEU A 211 8.39 -9.91 9.18
C LEU A 211 7.38 -8.81 8.80
N ALA A 212 6.76 -8.90 7.61
CA ALA A 212 5.80 -7.92 7.11
C ALA A 212 4.33 -8.34 7.30
N SER A 213 4.07 -9.63 7.52
CA SER A 213 2.71 -10.18 7.63
C SER A 213 2.65 -11.28 8.68
N ASP A 214 2.88 -12.53 8.28
CA ASP A 214 2.73 -13.68 9.16
C ASP A 214 3.60 -14.86 8.71
N LEU A 215 3.79 -15.82 9.62
CA LEU A 215 4.55 -17.04 9.39
C LEU A 215 3.98 -17.87 8.23
N TRP A 216 2.66 -17.93 8.12
CA TRP A 216 1.98 -18.81 7.17
C TRP A 216 2.16 -18.35 5.73
N LEU A 217 2.12 -17.04 5.51
CA LEU A 217 2.49 -16.47 4.20
C LEU A 217 3.92 -16.86 3.83
N GLY A 218 4.86 -16.70 4.76
CA GLY A 218 6.26 -17.08 4.52
C GLY A 218 6.41 -18.56 4.17
N LEU A 219 5.76 -19.46 4.91
CA LEU A 219 5.79 -20.91 4.65
C LEU A 219 5.16 -21.29 3.31
N ILE A 220 4.01 -20.71 2.97
CA ILE A 220 3.33 -20.98 1.70
C ILE A 220 4.19 -20.49 0.53
N LEU A 221 4.79 -19.31 0.63
CA LEU A 221 5.72 -18.80 -0.38
C LEU A 221 6.99 -19.64 -0.48
N LEU A 222 7.51 -20.16 0.64
CA LEU A 222 8.66 -21.06 0.66
C LEU A 222 8.36 -22.38 -0.07
N VAL A 223 7.21 -23.01 0.25
CA VAL A 223 6.77 -24.25 -0.43
C VAL A 223 6.58 -24.00 -1.93
N ALA A 224 5.94 -22.89 -2.29
CA ALA A 224 5.76 -22.51 -3.69
C ALA A 224 7.12 -22.29 -4.41
N ALA A 225 8.08 -21.60 -3.75
CA ALA A 225 9.42 -21.38 -4.31
C ALA A 225 10.17 -22.70 -4.50
N ILE A 226 10.18 -23.58 -3.51
CA ILE A 226 10.80 -24.91 -3.61
C ILE A 226 10.20 -25.69 -4.78
N TYR A 227 8.87 -25.75 -4.86
CA TYR A 227 8.18 -26.42 -5.96
C TYR A 227 8.56 -25.83 -7.33
N ILE A 228 8.58 -24.51 -7.46
CA ILE A 228 8.99 -23.81 -8.68
C ILE A 228 10.44 -24.16 -9.04
N HIS A 229 11.37 -24.11 -8.09
CA HIS A 229 12.78 -24.40 -8.34
C HIS A 229 13.01 -25.88 -8.71
N CYS A 230 12.29 -26.81 -8.09
CA CYS A 230 12.33 -28.23 -8.43
C CYS A 230 11.81 -28.51 -9.86
N ARG A 231 10.76 -27.80 -10.28
CA ARG A 231 10.17 -27.96 -11.63
C ARG A 231 10.89 -27.15 -12.71
N ALA A 232 11.70 -26.16 -12.32
CA ALA A 232 12.39 -25.25 -13.24
C ALA A 232 13.66 -25.83 -13.86
N HIS A 233 14.01 -27.09 -13.61
CA HIS A 233 15.21 -27.73 -14.20
C HIS A 233 15.26 -27.64 -15.73
N ALA A 234 14.11 -27.64 -16.41
CA ALA A 234 14.03 -27.50 -17.85
C ALA A 234 14.37 -26.09 -18.37
N PHE A 235 14.32 -25.06 -17.51
CA PHE A 235 14.43 -23.65 -17.90
C PHE A 235 15.63 -22.92 -17.28
N ILE A 236 16.25 -23.49 -16.24
CA ILE A 236 17.36 -22.89 -15.51
C ILE A 236 18.57 -23.84 -15.60
N PRO A 237 19.65 -23.46 -16.29
CA PRO A 237 20.78 -24.35 -16.60
C PRO A 237 21.74 -24.57 -15.43
N GLN A 238 21.31 -24.40 -14.16
CA GLN A 238 22.15 -24.59 -12.98
C GLN A 238 21.62 -25.72 -12.08
N PRO A 239 22.50 -26.40 -11.32
CA PRO A 239 22.08 -27.45 -10.40
C PRO A 239 21.11 -26.94 -9.35
N LEU A 240 20.16 -27.79 -8.93
CA LEU A 240 19.08 -27.45 -8.01
C LEU A 240 19.59 -27.08 -6.62
N MET A 241 20.52 -27.88 -6.08
CA MET A 241 20.96 -27.72 -4.68
C MET A 241 21.54 -26.35 -4.35
N PRO A 242 22.47 -25.75 -5.11
CA PRO A 242 22.96 -24.41 -4.81
C PRO A 242 21.86 -23.35 -4.81
N ARG A 243 20.83 -23.50 -5.64
CA ARG A 243 19.68 -22.57 -5.69
C ARG A 243 18.81 -22.68 -4.44
N LEU A 244 18.51 -23.91 -4.01
CA LEU A 244 17.74 -24.16 -2.79
C LEU A 244 18.51 -23.69 -1.55
N VAL A 245 19.82 -23.95 -1.50
CA VAL A 245 20.69 -23.48 -0.40
C VAL A 245 20.64 -21.94 -0.32
N CYS A 246 20.85 -21.24 -1.45
CA CYS A 246 20.77 -19.78 -1.48
C CYS A 246 19.39 -19.27 -1.01
N LEU A 247 18.32 -19.90 -1.46
CA LEU A 247 16.95 -19.53 -1.10
C LEU A 247 16.70 -19.72 0.40
N ILE A 248 17.01 -20.91 0.95
CA ILE A 248 16.78 -21.23 2.36
C ILE A 248 17.67 -20.37 3.26
N LEU A 249 18.96 -20.22 2.94
CA LEU A 249 19.87 -19.38 3.72
C LEU A 249 19.38 -17.93 3.76
N ALA A 250 18.99 -17.35 2.63
CA ALA A 250 18.51 -15.99 2.61
C ALA A 250 17.19 -15.82 3.40
N ALA A 251 16.25 -16.77 3.27
CA ALA A 251 15.00 -16.75 4.03
C ALA A 251 15.26 -16.83 5.53
N SER A 252 16.09 -17.79 5.94
CA SER A 252 16.46 -17.98 7.35
C SER A 252 17.20 -16.76 7.89
N THR A 253 18.21 -16.23 7.16
CA THR A 253 18.98 -15.07 7.62
C THR A 253 18.08 -13.87 7.89
N VAL A 254 17.16 -13.54 6.97
CA VAL A 254 16.27 -12.39 7.14
C VAL A 254 15.29 -12.60 8.29
N PHE A 255 14.71 -13.80 8.41
CA PHE A 255 13.79 -14.11 9.51
C PHE A 255 14.47 -14.09 10.87
N PHE A 256 15.62 -14.77 11.01
CA PHE A 256 16.29 -14.94 12.30
C PHE A 256 16.95 -13.66 12.83
N VAL A 257 17.08 -12.59 12.03
CA VAL A 257 17.50 -11.27 12.53
C VAL A 257 16.64 -10.84 13.71
N TRP A 258 15.34 -11.06 13.66
CA TRP A 258 14.40 -10.63 14.68
C TRP A 258 14.57 -11.39 16.02
N PRO A 259 14.38 -12.74 16.09
CA PRO A 259 14.56 -13.46 17.36
C PRO A 259 15.99 -13.35 17.92
N ILE A 260 17.04 -13.27 17.07
CA ILE A 260 18.42 -13.06 17.53
C ILE A 260 18.56 -11.68 18.19
N ALA A 261 17.98 -10.63 17.62
CA ALA A 261 17.98 -9.31 18.24
C ALA A 261 17.26 -9.33 19.60
N GLY A 262 16.11 -10.03 19.70
CA GLY A 262 15.39 -10.20 20.97
C GLY A 262 16.25 -10.88 22.05
N VAL A 263 16.87 -12.02 21.73
CA VAL A 263 17.75 -12.76 22.65
C VAL A 263 18.96 -11.93 23.11
N ALA A 264 19.51 -11.08 22.23
CA ALA A 264 20.66 -10.26 22.56
C ALA A 264 20.36 -9.21 23.65
N PHE A 265 19.10 -8.83 23.84
CA PHE A 265 18.71 -7.82 24.84
C PHE A 265 18.18 -8.41 26.15
N THR A 266 17.32 -9.44 26.11
CA THR A 266 16.88 -10.16 27.32
C THR A 266 16.35 -11.55 27.01
N ILE A 267 16.88 -12.56 27.69
CA ILE A 267 16.42 -13.97 27.54
C ILE A 267 15.04 -14.16 28.16
N GLU A 268 14.77 -13.56 29.31
CA GLU A 268 13.50 -13.76 30.06
C GLU A 268 12.27 -13.22 29.31
N LEU A 269 12.40 -12.06 28.68
CA LEU A 269 11.32 -11.47 27.86
C LEU A 269 11.11 -12.23 26.55
N VAL A 270 12.15 -12.85 25.99
CA VAL A 270 12.08 -13.58 24.72
C VAL A 270 11.18 -14.81 24.84
N ASP A 271 11.23 -15.54 25.96
CA ASP A 271 10.41 -16.74 26.15
C ASP A 271 8.92 -16.38 26.17
N ALA A 272 8.55 -15.34 26.94
CA ALA A 272 7.17 -14.86 27.01
C ALA A 272 6.70 -14.29 25.65
N TRP A 273 7.55 -13.49 24.99
CA TRP A 273 7.26 -12.93 23.68
C TRP A 273 7.11 -14.02 22.61
N TRP A 274 8.03 -14.99 22.57
CA TRP A 274 8.00 -16.08 21.58
C TRP A 274 6.73 -16.92 21.71
N LEU A 275 6.33 -17.23 22.94
CA LEU A 275 5.09 -17.96 23.19
C LEU A 275 3.87 -17.15 22.75
N GLY A 276 3.82 -15.87 23.10
CA GLY A 276 2.74 -14.96 22.70
C GLY A 276 2.66 -14.80 21.19
N TRP A 277 3.80 -14.57 20.51
CA TRP A 277 3.87 -14.49 19.07
C TRP A 277 3.39 -15.79 18.39
N TRP A 278 3.82 -16.95 18.90
CA TRP A 278 3.37 -18.23 18.37
C TRP A 278 1.87 -18.45 18.54
N GLN A 279 1.32 -18.12 19.69
CA GLN A 279 -0.13 -18.18 19.94
C GLN A 279 -0.89 -17.25 18.99
N HIS A 280 -0.38 -16.05 18.77
CA HIS A 280 -0.96 -15.13 17.81
C HIS A 280 -0.93 -15.69 16.39
N GLN A 281 0.22 -16.24 15.93
CA GLN A 281 0.32 -16.86 14.61
C GLN A 281 -0.71 -17.99 14.39
N ILE A 282 -0.97 -18.79 15.42
CA ILE A 282 -2.03 -19.83 15.37
C ILE A 282 -3.42 -19.19 15.28
N ALA A 283 -3.66 -18.12 16.01
CA ALA A 283 -4.95 -17.43 16.03
C ALA A 283 -5.30 -16.70 14.72
N LEU A 284 -4.30 -16.41 13.89
CA LEU A 284 -4.49 -15.79 12.56
C LEU A 284 -5.13 -16.71 11.53
N ILE A 285 -5.10 -18.02 11.75
CA ILE A 285 -5.64 -19.02 10.83
C ILE A 285 -7.00 -19.50 11.29
N ASP A 286 -7.90 -19.63 10.34
CA ASP A 286 -9.19 -20.27 10.51
C ASP A 286 -9.56 -21.08 9.26
N LEU A 287 -10.59 -21.93 9.39
CA LEU A 287 -11.11 -22.64 8.24
C LEU A 287 -11.82 -21.66 7.29
N PRO A 288 -11.72 -21.90 5.97
CA PRO A 288 -12.32 -21.02 4.97
C PRO A 288 -13.82 -20.79 5.23
N SER A 289 -14.18 -19.54 5.50
CA SER A 289 -15.56 -19.13 5.72
C SER A 289 -16.19 -18.63 4.41
N SER A 290 -17.45 -19.00 4.19
CA SER A 290 -18.21 -18.47 3.03
C SER A 290 -18.36 -16.93 3.09
N LYS A 291 -18.37 -16.34 4.29
CA LYS A 291 -18.42 -14.89 4.49
C LYS A 291 -17.14 -14.23 4.00
N ASP A 292 -15.99 -14.79 4.37
CA ASP A 292 -14.67 -14.23 4.01
C ASP A 292 -14.42 -14.36 2.50
N ILE A 293 -14.76 -15.50 1.91
CA ILE A 293 -14.68 -15.69 0.46
C ILE A 293 -15.58 -14.68 -0.28
N THR A 294 -16.83 -14.52 0.19
CA THR A 294 -17.76 -13.54 -0.42
C THR A 294 -17.25 -12.11 -0.28
N TRP A 295 -16.66 -11.75 0.87
CA TRP A 295 -16.06 -10.46 1.10
C TRP A 295 -14.89 -10.21 0.13
N MET A 296 -13.97 -11.18 0.00
CA MET A 296 -12.83 -11.08 -0.93
C MET A 296 -13.26 -10.94 -2.38
N LEU A 297 -14.24 -11.72 -2.84
CA LEU A 297 -14.74 -11.63 -4.21
C LEU A 297 -15.44 -10.30 -4.49
N LYS A 298 -16.29 -9.85 -3.56
CA LYS A 298 -17.03 -8.59 -3.68
C LYS A 298 -16.11 -7.37 -3.70
N ASN A 299 -15.18 -7.30 -2.75
CA ASN A 299 -14.26 -6.16 -2.64
C ASN A 299 -13.11 -6.26 -3.64
N GLY A 300 -12.56 -7.46 -3.86
CA GLY A 300 -11.46 -7.69 -4.78
C GLY A 300 -11.78 -7.26 -6.22
N PHE A 301 -13.03 -7.43 -6.67
CA PHE A 301 -13.41 -7.01 -8.02
C PHE A 301 -13.16 -5.52 -8.31
N TRP A 302 -13.54 -4.65 -7.38
CA TRP A 302 -13.32 -3.21 -7.50
C TRP A 302 -11.91 -2.81 -7.10
N PHE A 303 -11.33 -3.48 -6.11
CA PHE A 303 -10.00 -3.20 -5.60
C PHE A 303 -8.93 -3.36 -6.69
N VAL A 304 -9.00 -4.44 -7.46
CA VAL A 304 -8.00 -4.74 -8.51
C VAL A 304 -8.28 -4.06 -9.86
N TRP A 305 -9.27 -3.16 -9.96
CA TRP A 305 -9.53 -2.45 -11.21
C TRP A 305 -8.42 -1.41 -11.49
N PRO A 306 -7.84 -1.29 -12.73
CA PRO A 306 -8.12 -2.04 -13.96
C PRO A 306 -7.24 -3.30 -14.14
N VAL A 307 -6.37 -3.63 -13.22
CA VAL A 307 -5.43 -4.78 -13.30
C VAL A 307 -6.19 -6.09 -13.52
N GLY A 308 -7.29 -6.32 -12.78
CA GLY A 308 -8.06 -7.57 -12.83
C GLY A 308 -8.54 -7.94 -14.24
N PRO A 309 -9.28 -7.09 -14.95
CA PRO A 309 -9.71 -7.34 -16.32
C PRO A 309 -8.57 -7.63 -17.29
N PHE A 310 -7.45 -6.93 -17.22
CA PHE A 310 -6.29 -7.18 -18.10
C PHE A 310 -5.55 -8.47 -17.73
N MET A 311 -5.46 -8.81 -16.44
CA MET A 311 -4.97 -10.11 -15.98
C MET A 311 -5.83 -11.26 -16.53
N LEU A 312 -7.15 -11.18 -16.38
CA LEU A 312 -8.07 -12.17 -16.93
C LEU A 312 -7.99 -12.24 -18.46
N GLY A 313 -7.85 -11.09 -19.12
CA GLY A 313 -7.59 -11.02 -20.56
C GLY A 313 -6.30 -11.73 -20.97
N CYS A 314 -5.23 -11.59 -20.17
CA CYS A 314 -3.99 -12.35 -20.34
C CYS A 314 -4.23 -13.85 -20.25
N LEU A 315 -4.87 -14.32 -19.20
CA LEU A 315 -5.14 -15.74 -18.99
C LEU A 315 -6.00 -16.32 -20.13
N TYR A 316 -6.99 -15.56 -20.59
CA TYR A 316 -7.80 -15.97 -21.74
C TYR A 316 -6.99 -16.02 -23.04
N ALA A 317 -6.14 -15.04 -23.32
CA ALA A 317 -5.31 -15.02 -24.52
C ALA A 317 -4.30 -16.17 -24.53
N PHE A 318 -3.69 -16.46 -23.36
CA PHE A 318 -2.69 -17.51 -23.18
C PHE A 318 -3.27 -18.85 -22.70
N ARG A 319 -4.61 -19.07 -22.70
CA ARG A 319 -5.25 -20.29 -22.18
C ARG A 319 -4.71 -21.60 -22.74
N LYS A 320 -4.17 -21.57 -23.97
CA LYS A 320 -3.52 -22.73 -24.60
C LYS A 320 -2.02 -22.80 -24.34
N GLN A 321 -1.45 -21.83 -23.62
CA GLN A 321 -0.02 -21.63 -23.41
C GLN A 321 0.28 -21.22 -21.94
N ILE A 322 -0.60 -21.55 -21.00
CA ILE A 322 -0.48 -21.25 -19.57
C ILE A 322 0.82 -21.84 -18.98
N GLY A 323 1.34 -22.90 -19.57
CA GLY A 323 2.61 -23.52 -19.17
C GLY A 323 3.88 -22.70 -19.46
N ARG A 324 3.78 -21.61 -20.24
CA ARG A 324 4.93 -20.72 -20.50
C ARG A 324 5.34 -19.99 -19.23
N THR A 325 6.64 -19.89 -18.99
CA THR A 325 7.21 -19.43 -17.72
C THR A 325 6.72 -18.04 -17.31
N HIS A 326 6.62 -17.10 -18.26
CA HIS A 326 6.21 -15.73 -18.01
C HIS A 326 4.72 -15.58 -17.60
N ILE A 327 3.89 -16.59 -17.86
CA ILE A 327 2.50 -16.66 -17.39
C ILE A 327 2.40 -17.56 -16.15
N LYS A 328 3.05 -18.74 -16.22
CA LYS A 328 2.95 -19.75 -15.18
C LYS A 328 3.48 -19.27 -13.83
N LEU A 329 4.65 -18.60 -13.78
CA LEU A 329 5.25 -18.22 -12.51
C LEU A 329 4.42 -17.16 -11.76
N PRO A 330 4.02 -16.01 -12.35
CA PRO A 330 3.14 -15.08 -11.65
C PRO A 330 1.78 -15.71 -11.26
N LEU A 331 1.24 -16.61 -12.10
CA LEU A 331 0.02 -17.33 -11.77
C LEU A 331 0.18 -18.28 -10.59
N MET A 332 1.32 -18.93 -10.45
CA MET A 332 1.63 -19.77 -9.27
C MET A 332 1.77 -18.94 -8.01
N VAL A 333 2.34 -17.73 -8.10
CA VAL A 333 2.39 -16.79 -6.97
C VAL A 333 0.97 -16.40 -6.56
N LEU A 334 0.11 -16.05 -7.53
CA LEU A 334 -1.31 -15.77 -7.24
C LEU A 334 -2.01 -16.97 -6.59
N GLY A 335 -1.72 -18.18 -7.04
CA GLY A 335 -2.26 -19.41 -6.45
C GLY A 335 -1.79 -19.60 -5.00
N ALA A 336 -0.51 -19.37 -4.72
CA ALA A 336 0.04 -19.44 -3.36
C ALA A 336 -0.60 -18.39 -2.43
N LEU A 337 -0.73 -17.14 -2.91
CA LEU A 337 -1.42 -16.08 -2.17
C LEU A 337 -2.90 -16.41 -1.96
N ALA A 338 -3.57 -17.02 -2.93
CA ALA A 338 -4.97 -17.45 -2.79
C ALA A 338 -5.11 -18.54 -1.71
N VAL A 339 -4.19 -19.51 -1.67
CA VAL A 339 -4.17 -20.53 -0.60
C VAL A 339 -3.99 -19.85 0.77
N TRP A 340 -3.04 -18.92 0.91
CA TRP A 340 -2.86 -18.16 2.15
C TRP A 340 -4.13 -17.39 2.54
N ALA A 341 -4.67 -16.59 1.61
CA ALA A 341 -5.83 -15.74 1.87
C ALA A 341 -7.10 -16.52 2.26
N LEU A 342 -7.26 -17.77 1.80
CA LEU A 342 -8.40 -18.62 2.16
C LEU A 342 -8.41 -19.03 3.63
N PHE A 343 -7.24 -19.08 4.27
CA PHE A 343 -7.11 -19.50 5.66
C PHE A 343 -6.90 -18.33 6.63
N VAL A 344 -6.70 -17.11 6.15
CA VAL A 344 -6.57 -15.94 7.02
C VAL A 344 -7.92 -15.58 7.62
N ARG A 345 -7.94 -15.44 8.93
CA ARG A 345 -9.11 -15.02 9.70
C ARG A 345 -9.39 -13.53 9.48
N ASN A 346 -10.64 -13.17 9.22
CA ASN A 346 -11.10 -11.79 9.04
C ASN A 346 -10.27 -11.03 7.98
N PRO A 347 -10.37 -11.40 6.69
CA PRO A 347 -9.58 -10.78 5.64
C PRO A 347 -9.86 -9.27 5.53
N ASN A 348 -8.79 -8.50 5.33
CA ASN A 348 -8.81 -7.04 5.16
C ASN A 348 -8.29 -6.60 3.78
N GLU A 349 -8.22 -5.31 3.54
CA GLU A 349 -7.71 -4.75 2.27
C GLU A 349 -6.24 -5.09 2.02
N GLY A 350 -5.43 -5.28 3.06
CA GLY A 350 -4.02 -5.65 2.96
C GLY A 350 -3.80 -6.99 2.26
N ILE A 351 -4.67 -7.96 2.51
CA ILE A 351 -4.64 -9.24 1.79
C ILE A 351 -4.82 -9.01 0.28
N LEU A 352 -5.74 -8.13 -0.12
CA LEU A 352 -5.96 -7.80 -1.52
C LEU A 352 -4.74 -7.11 -2.15
N MET A 353 -4.01 -6.29 -1.37
CA MET A 353 -2.77 -5.64 -1.83
C MET A 353 -1.70 -6.65 -2.21
N ALA A 354 -1.57 -7.75 -1.48
CA ALA A 354 -0.58 -8.78 -1.77
C ALA A 354 -0.72 -9.40 -3.17
N PHE A 355 -1.95 -9.44 -3.72
CA PHE A 355 -2.21 -9.99 -5.06
C PHE A 355 -1.82 -9.05 -6.19
N ILE A 356 -1.71 -7.74 -5.93
CA ILE A 356 -1.53 -6.73 -6.98
C ILE A 356 -0.22 -6.93 -7.75
N PRO A 357 0.98 -7.14 -7.15
CA PRO A 357 2.21 -7.24 -7.91
C PRO A 357 2.22 -8.38 -8.95
N PRO A 358 1.93 -9.64 -8.62
CA PRO A 358 1.89 -10.71 -9.62
C PRO A 358 0.74 -10.54 -10.63
N ALA A 359 -0.42 -10.02 -10.21
CA ALA A 359 -1.53 -9.72 -11.09
C ALA A 359 -1.18 -8.63 -12.11
N THR A 360 -0.44 -7.61 -11.68
CA THR A 360 -0.01 -6.49 -12.52
C THR A 360 0.98 -6.94 -13.60
N ILE A 361 1.86 -7.88 -13.29
CA ILE A 361 2.77 -8.50 -14.28
C ILE A 361 1.95 -9.18 -15.37
N LEU A 362 0.98 -10.00 -15.00
CA LEU A 362 0.08 -10.64 -15.97
C LEU A 362 -0.75 -9.62 -16.75
N ALA A 363 -1.23 -8.57 -16.08
CA ALA A 363 -1.99 -7.51 -16.72
C ALA A 363 -1.15 -6.73 -17.76
N GLY A 364 0.16 -6.55 -17.53
CA GLY A 364 1.08 -5.97 -18.49
C GLY A 364 1.14 -6.78 -19.80
N PHE A 365 1.21 -8.12 -19.71
CA PHE A 365 1.08 -8.99 -20.88
C PHE A 365 -0.34 -8.96 -21.47
N GLY A 366 -1.36 -8.92 -20.61
CA GLY A 366 -2.75 -8.79 -21.03
C GLY A 366 -3.02 -7.54 -21.84
N MET A 367 -2.41 -6.43 -21.47
CA MET A 367 -2.51 -5.18 -22.22
C MET A 367 -1.92 -5.31 -23.63
N MET A 368 -0.81 -6.03 -23.79
CA MET A 368 -0.20 -6.30 -25.09
C MET A 368 -1.01 -7.26 -25.96
N ALA A 369 -1.73 -8.20 -25.32
CA ALA A 369 -2.61 -9.16 -26.00
C ALA A 369 -4.05 -8.63 -26.19
N ALA A 370 -4.37 -7.47 -25.62
CA ALA A 370 -5.72 -6.92 -25.63
C ALA A 370 -6.20 -6.56 -27.05
N ARG A 371 -7.45 -6.90 -27.34
CA ARG A 371 -8.11 -6.40 -28.55
C ARG A 371 -8.24 -4.88 -28.49
N ARG A 372 -8.26 -4.21 -29.64
CA ARG A 372 -8.40 -2.74 -29.74
C ARG A 372 -9.60 -2.21 -28.95
N SER A 373 -10.69 -2.96 -28.86
CA SER A 373 -11.89 -2.55 -28.10
C SER A 373 -11.60 -2.40 -26.61
N TRP A 374 -10.87 -3.31 -25.98
CA TRP A 374 -10.50 -3.23 -24.55
C TRP A 374 -9.54 -2.10 -24.24
N SER A 375 -8.53 -1.90 -25.11
CA SER A 375 -7.63 -0.75 -24.98
C SER A 375 -8.38 0.57 -25.17
N SER A 376 -9.31 0.63 -26.11
CA SER A 376 -10.14 1.83 -26.34
C SER A 376 -11.13 2.05 -25.19
N LEU A 377 -11.65 1.01 -24.56
CA LEU A 377 -12.51 1.12 -23.38
C LEU A 377 -11.78 1.73 -22.20
N LEU A 378 -10.56 1.27 -21.89
CA LEU A 378 -9.72 1.87 -20.84
C LEU A 378 -9.40 3.34 -21.15
N ASP A 379 -9.04 3.64 -22.39
CA ASP A 379 -8.74 5.00 -22.86
C ASP A 379 -9.96 5.94 -22.72
N TRP A 380 -11.14 5.47 -23.14
CA TRP A 380 -12.37 6.24 -23.03
C TRP A 380 -12.83 6.40 -21.57
N PHE A 381 -12.85 5.31 -20.81
CA PHE A 381 -13.18 5.32 -19.39
C PHE A 381 -12.30 6.32 -18.63
N SER A 382 -10.97 6.20 -18.77
CA SER A 382 -10.03 7.05 -18.05
C SER A 382 -10.22 8.52 -18.42
N SER A 383 -10.36 8.84 -19.72
CA SER A 383 -10.52 10.21 -20.15
C SER A 383 -11.85 10.84 -19.71
N SER A 384 -12.95 10.10 -19.76
CA SER A 384 -14.28 10.63 -19.42
C SER A 384 -14.49 10.68 -17.90
N VAL A 385 -14.28 9.56 -17.21
CA VAL A 385 -14.57 9.46 -15.77
C VAL A 385 -13.67 10.38 -14.95
N PHE A 386 -12.35 10.37 -15.22
CA PHE A 386 -11.44 11.21 -14.44
C PHE A 386 -11.63 12.70 -14.73
N SER A 387 -11.96 13.11 -15.97
CA SER A 387 -12.31 14.49 -16.27
C SER A 387 -13.57 14.94 -15.53
N LEU A 388 -14.60 14.08 -15.45
CA LEU A 388 -15.82 14.37 -14.69
C LEU A 388 -15.54 14.46 -13.18
N ILE A 389 -14.72 13.59 -12.63
CA ILE A 389 -14.34 13.65 -11.21
C ILE A 389 -13.56 14.92 -10.91
N ILE A 390 -12.58 15.29 -11.74
CA ILE A 390 -11.80 16.53 -11.57
C ILE A 390 -12.73 17.75 -11.61
N LEU A 391 -13.65 17.81 -12.59
CA LEU A 391 -14.65 18.86 -12.67
C LEU A 391 -15.52 18.91 -11.41
N ALA A 392 -16.00 17.76 -10.94
CA ALA A 392 -16.81 17.67 -9.73
C ALA A 392 -16.05 18.16 -8.49
N LEU A 393 -14.77 17.79 -8.32
CA LEU A 393 -13.95 18.26 -7.20
C LEU A 393 -13.87 19.79 -7.18
N TRP A 394 -13.64 20.43 -8.33
CA TRP A 394 -13.62 21.89 -8.42
C TRP A 394 -14.98 22.51 -8.13
N LEU A 395 -16.08 21.95 -8.65
CA LEU A 395 -17.44 22.46 -8.39
C LEU A 395 -17.79 22.35 -6.90
N TYR A 396 -17.48 21.22 -6.24
CA TYR A 396 -17.73 21.08 -4.80
C TYR A 396 -16.86 22.02 -3.96
N TYR A 397 -15.60 22.25 -4.36
CA TYR A 397 -14.70 23.18 -3.68
C TYR A 397 -15.22 24.64 -3.78
N ILE A 398 -15.60 25.06 -4.98
CA ILE A 398 -16.19 26.39 -5.21
C ILE A 398 -17.50 26.54 -4.43
N ALA A 399 -18.38 25.53 -4.49
CA ALA A 399 -19.63 25.54 -3.76
C ALA A 399 -19.42 25.66 -2.23
N TRP A 400 -18.38 25.01 -1.70
CA TRP A 400 -18.06 25.09 -0.27
C TRP A 400 -17.63 26.51 0.15
N HIS A 401 -16.91 27.25 -0.70
CA HIS A 401 -16.43 28.60 -0.40
C HIS A 401 -17.49 29.69 -0.64
N ILE A 402 -18.32 29.53 -1.68
CA ILE A 402 -19.30 30.58 -2.10
C ILE A 402 -20.72 30.32 -1.54
N GLY A 403 -20.99 29.09 -1.08
CA GLY A 403 -22.35 28.69 -0.64
C GLY A 403 -23.29 28.30 -1.78
N MET A 404 -22.84 28.32 -3.03
CA MET A 404 -23.66 28.06 -4.22
C MET A 404 -23.03 27.01 -5.13
N PRO A 405 -23.77 26.04 -5.70
CA PRO A 405 -25.21 25.76 -5.52
C PRO A 405 -25.54 25.19 -4.12
N PRO A 406 -26.70 25.48 -3.55
CA PRO A 406 -27.03 25.11 -2.17
C PRO A 406 -26.95 23.60 -1.88
N LYS A 407 -27.33 22.75 -2.83
CA LYS A 407 -27.28 21.29 -2.68
C LYS A 407 -25.85 20.79 -2.53
N MET A 408 -24.90 21.31 -3.32
CA MET A 408 -23.49 20.93 -3.24
C MET A 408 -22.85 21.45 -1.95
N TYR A 409 -23.10 22.71 -1.59
CA TYR A 409 -22.67 23.28 -0.32
C TYR A 409 -23.16 22.44 0.87
N HIS A 410 -24.44 22.10 0.91
CA HIS A 410 -25.02 21.28 1.98
C HIS A 410 -24.41 19.89 2.09
N SER A 411 -24.01 19.31 0.94
CA SER A 411 -23.34 18.00 0.91
C SER A 411 -21.96 18.06 1.56
N VAL A 412 -21.19 19.11 1.34
CA VAL A 412 -19.90 19.33 1.98
C VAL A 412 -20.07 19.71 3.45
N TYR A 413 -20.98 20.64 3.76
CA TYR A 413 -21.27 21.08 5.11
C TYR A 413 -21.65 19.93 6.06
N LYS A 414 -22.44 18.95 5.58
CA LYS A 414 -22.81 17.76 6.36
C LYS A 414 -21.61 16.87 6.73
N LEU A 415 -20.48 16.99 6.03
CA LEU A 415 -19.29 16.22 6.35
C LEU A 415 -18.55 16.76 7.58
N ALA A 416 -18.50 18.08 7.74
CA ALA A 416 -17.91 18.75 8.90
C ALA A 416 -18.64 20.08 9.16
N PRO A 417 -19.76 20.09 9.92
CA PRO A 417 -20.60 21.25 10.09
C PRO A 417 -19.92 22.46 10.76
N MET A 418 -18.88 22.21 11.55
CA MET A 418 -18.16 23.27 12.27
C MET A 418 -16.91 23.77 11.54
N LEU A 419 -16.59 23.20 10.38
CA LEU A 419 -15.38 23.56 9.66
C LEU A 419 -15.67 24.70 8.67
N THR A 420 -15.03 25.85 8.90
CA THR A 420 -15.04 26.95 7.94
C THR A 420 -14.08 26.68 6.80
N PRO A 421 -14.44 26.99 5.54
CA PRO A 421 -13.56 26.81 4.41
C PRO A 421 -12.33 27.74 4.54
N THR A 422 -11.13 27.15 4.45
CA THR A 422 -9.87 27.89 4.49
C THR A 422 -9.22 27.87 3.11
N PHE A 423 -8.80 29.04 2.63
CA PHE A 423 -8.14 29.17 1.34
C PHE A 423 -6.61 29.06 1.49
N HIS A 424 -6.03 28.00 0.96
CA HIS A 424 -4.59 27.81 0.90
C HIS A 424 -4.06 28.00 -0.51
N GLY A 425 -3.60 29.23 -0.83
CA GLY A 425 -3.21 29.62 -2.19
C GLY A 425 -2.16 28.68 -2.83
N PHE A 426 -1.19 28.19 -2.06
CA PHE A 426 -0.21 27.22 -2.56
C PHE A 426 -0.86 25.92 -3.07
N TRP A 427 -1.73 25.30 -2.26
CA TRP A 427 -2.39 24.06 -2.65
C TRP A 427 -3.38 24.25 -3.79
N VAL A 428 -4.11 25.35 -3.81
CA VAL A 428 -5.00 25.69 -4.93
C VAL A 428 -4.21 25.87 -6.21
N GLY A 429 -3.04 26.52 -6.13
CA GLY A 429 -2.11 26.67 -7.26
C GLY A 429 -1.61 25.32 -7.79
N VAL A 430 -1.22 24.40 -6.90
CA VAL A 430 -0.80 23.02 -7.27
C VAL A 430 -1.95 22.27 -7.94
N CYS A 431 -3.17 22.36 -7.40
CA CYS A 431 -4.36 21.72 -7.97
C CYS A 431 -4.70 22.28 -9.35
N PHE A 432 -4.59 23.61 -9.53
CA PHE A 432 -4.80 24.26 -10.80
C PHE A 432 -3.76 23.82 -11.84
N ALA A 433 -2.47 23.82 -11.48
CA ALA A 433 -1.39 23.33 -12.35
C ALA A 433 -1.60 21.85 -12.73
N THR A 434 -2.05 21.02 -11.78
CA THR A 434 -2.38 19.61 -12.05
C THR A 434 -3.55 19.48 -13.02
N THR A 435 -4.57 20.32 -12.90
CA THR A 435 -5.71 20.36 -13.82
C THR A 435 -5.26 20.77 -15.24
N LEU A 436 -4.40 21.77 -15.34
CA LEU A 436 -3.81 22.16 -16.65
C LEU A 436 -2.96 21.03 -17.24
N ALA A 437 -2.18 20.33 -16.42
CA ALA A 437 -1.42 19.15 -16.86
C ALA A 437 -2.36 18.04 -17.35
N TRP A 438 -3.48 17.79 -16.69
CA TRP A 438 -4.49 16.84 -17.16
C TRP A 438 -5.11 17.27 -18.49
N ILE A 439 -5.46 18.53 -18.66
CA ILE A 439 -5.96 19.08 -19.94
C ILE A 439 -4.90 18.89 -21.04
N ALA A 440 -3.63 19.16 -20.75
CA ALA A 440 -2.54 18.94 -21.69
C ALA A 440 -2.40 17.46 -22.11
N VAL A 441 -2.57 16.52 -21.16
CA VAL A 441 -2.62 15.08 -21.44
C VAL A 441 -3.83 14.74 -22.33
N MET A 442 -4.99 15.36 -22.12
CA MET A 442 -6.16 15.15 -22.97
C MET A 442 -5.93 15.69 -24.39
N MET A 443 -5.32 16.88 -24.54
CA MET A 443 -4.95 17.43 -25.87
C MET A 443 -3.92 16.54 -26.58
N TRP A 444 -2.89 16.08 -25.84
CA TRP A 444 -1.92 15.11 -26.37
C TRP A 444 -2.62 13.84 -26.87
N ARG A 445 -3.60 13.31 -26.11
CA ARG A 445 -4.39 12.14 -26.48
C ARG A 445 -5.11 12.32 -27.82
N LEU A 446 -5.65 13.50 -28.09
CA LEU A 446 -6.37 13.80 -29.35
C LEU A 446 -5.43 13.84 -30.56
N ASN A 447 -4.19 14.29 -30.35
CA ASN A 447 -3.23 14.54 -31.41
C ASN A 447 -2.32 13.34 -31.73
N HIS A 448 -2.29 12.30 -30.89
CA HIS A 448 -1.37 11.18 -31.07
C HIS A 448 -2.04 9.86 -31.44
N ALA A 449 -1.33 9.06 -32.24
CA ALA A 449 -1.83 7.82 -32.79
C ALA A 449 -2.25 6.79 -31.71
N LYS A 450 -3.37 6.12 -31.94
CA LYS A 450 -3.93 5.07 -31.06
C LYS A 450 -3.07 3.79 -30.98
N SER A 451 -1.97 3.71 -31.72
CA SER A 451 -1.13 2.51 -31.85
C SER A 451 -0.12 2.30 -30.71
N ILE A 452 0.05 3.28 -29.82
CA ILE A 452 1.00 3.22 -28.70
C ILE A 452 0.42 2.35 -27.57
N ALA A 453 1.12 1.28 -27.20
CA ALA A 453 0.59 0.28 -26.28
C ALA A 453 0.38 0.80 -24.83
N TRP A 454 1.22 1.74 -24.37
CA TRP A 454 1.12 2.31 -23.03
C TRP A 454 0.15 3.49 -22.88
N ARG A 455 -0.50 3.92 -23.96
CA ARG A 455 -1.39 5.10 -23.95
C ARG A 455 -2.57 4.98 -22.99
N GLY A 456 -3.33 3.88 -23.03
CA GLY A 456 -4.47 3.65 -22.14
C GLY A 456 -4.06 3.56 -20.67
N PRO A 457 -3.08 2.72 -20.30
CA PRO A 457 -2.53 2.67 -18.94
C PRO A 457 -1.97 4.01 -18.44
N TRP A 458 -1.34 4.81 -19.33
CA TRP A 458 -0.88 6.16 -18.99
C TRP A 458 -2.03 7.07 -18.56
N LEU A 459 -3.14 7.06 -19.31
CA LEU A 459 -4.32 7.87 -18.99
C LEU A 459 -4.94 7.44 -17.66
N ALA A 460 -5.00 6.13 -17.40
CA ALA A 460 -5.50 5.61 -16.12
C ALA A 460 -4.63 6.09 -14.94
N ALA A 461 -3.33 5.91 -15.04
CA ALA A 461 -2.38 6.31 -14.01
C ALA A 461 -2.34 7.83 -13.78
N ALA A 462 -2.32 8.62 -14.87
CA ALA A 462 -2.33 10.07 -14.80
C ALA A 462 -3.62 10.62 -14.19
N GLY A 463 -4.78 10.04 -14.54
CA GLY A 463 -6.08 10.42 -13.99
C GLY A 463 -6.19 10.15 -12.49
N VAL A 464 -5.79 8.94 -12.05
CA VAL A 464 -5.77 8.59 -10.62
C VAL A 464 -4.83 9.51 -9.83
N SER A 465 -3.64 9.79 -10.38
CA SER A 465 -2.68 10.71 -9.74
C SER A 465 -3.21 12.14 -9.66
N ALA A 466 -3.83 12.63 -10.73
CA ALA A 466 -4.42 13.98 -10.75
C ALA A 466 -5.55 14.11 -9.73
N ILE A 467 -6.44 13.12 -9.65
CA ILE A 467 -7.51 13.10 -8.64
C ILE A 467 -6.93 13.09 -7.23
N ALA A 468 -5.87 12.32 -6.98
CA ALA A 468 -5.22 12.27 -5.67
C ALA A 468 -4.70 13.64 -5.24
N ILE A 469 -3.96 14.33 -6.14
CA ILE A 469 -3.41 15.66 -5.88
C ILE A 469 -4.54 16.67 -5.62
N ILE A 470 -5.56 16.67 -6.48
CA ILE A 470 -6.66 17.65 -6.40
C ILE A 470 -7.54 17.38 -5.17
N ALA A 471 -7.89 16.13 -4.89
CA ALA A 471 -8.72 15.78 -3.75
C ALA A 471 -8.04 16.14 -2.41
N VAL A 472 -6.78 15.76 -2.24
CA VAL A 472 -6.03 16.07 -1.02
C VAL A 472 -5.72 17.56 -0.93
N GLY A 473 -5.34 18.21 -2.03
CA GLY A 473 -4.98 19.62 -2.05
C GLY A 473 -6.16 20.57 -1.80
N LEU A 474 -7.36 20.24 -2.30
CA LEU A 474 -8.56 21.08 -2.11
C LEU A 474 -9.31 20.74 -0.81
N PHE A 475 -9.35 19.47 -0.41
CA PHE A 475 -10.18 19.00 0.70
C PHE A 475 -9.38 18.40 1.86
N GLY A 476 -8.05 18.60 1.91
CA GLY A 476 -7.19 18.06 2.96
C GLY A 476 -7.72 18.35 4.37
N ASN A 477 -8.00 19.63 4.67
CA ASN A 477 -8.56 20.05 5.97
C ASN A 477 -9.91 19.39 6.30
N LEU A 478 -10.77 19.19 5.29
CA LEU A 478 -12.05 18.52 5.46
C LEU A 478 -11.88 17.03 5.74
N ILE A 479 -10.91 16.40 5.09
CA ILE A 479 -10.57 14.98 5.30
C ILE A 479 -9.96 14.81 6.69
N ASP A 480 -9.02 15.67 7.08
CA ASP A 480 -8.39 15.67 8.39
C ASP A 480 -9.41 15.88 9.51
N ALA A 481 -10.33 16.85 9.38
CA ALA A 481 -11.39 17.08 10.35
C ALA A 481 -12.28 15.86 10.59
N ASN A 482 -12.45 15.01 9.57
CA ASN A 482 -13.27 13.79 9.69
C ASN A 482 -12.47 12.54 10.10
N ARG A 483 -11.18 12.50 9.80
CA ARG A 483 -10.36 11.30 9.98
C ARG A 483 -9.28 11.43 11.04
N SER A 484 -8.73 12.62 11.26
CA SER A 484 -7.68 12.85 12.25
C SER A 484 -8.23 12.98 13.67
N MET A 485 -7.44 12.52 14.64
CA MET A 485 -7.68 12.72 16.07
C MET A 485 -7.10 14.04 16.60
N LYS A 486 -6.23 14.71 15.83
CA LYS A 486 -5.59 15.96 16.24
C LYS A 486 -6.58 17.06 16.63
N PRO A 487 -7.64 17.37 15.83
CA PRO A 487 -8.61 18.40 16.21
C PRO A 487 -9.38 18.05 17.49
N VAL A 488 -9.51 16.75 17.81
CA VAL A 488 -10.09 16.28 19.06
C VAL A 488 -9.10 16.50 20.21
N ALA A 489 -7.84 16.12 20.04
CA ALA A 489 -6.79 16.34 21.02
C ALA A 489 -6.62 17.82 21.39
N ASP A 490 -6.58 18.71 20.37
CA ASP A 490 -6.44 20.15 20.58
C ASP A 490 -7.59 20.74 21.43
N ARG A 491 -8.85 20.29 21.20
CA ARG A 491 -10.01 20.71 22.00
C ARG A 491 -9.94 20.20 23.43
N ILE A 492 -9.60 18.91 23.63
CA ILE A 492 -9.43 18.34 24.97
C ILE A 492 -8.34 19.09 25.73
N LEU A 493 -7.21 19.38 25.07
CA LEU A 493 -6.10 20.11 25.67
C LEU A 493 -6.49 21.55 26.06
N ALA A 494 -7.26 22.24 25.23
CA ALA A 494 -7.76 23.58 25.50
C ALA A 494 -8.68 23.60 26.73
N ASP A 495 -9.64 22.69 26.80
CA ASP A 495 -10.58 22.60 27.91
C ASP A 495 -9.91 22.12 29.21
N PHE A 496 -8.94 21.19 29.09
CA PHE A 496 -8.11 20.80 30.24
C PHE A 496 -7.35 22.00 30.79
N LYS A 497 -6.64 22.77 29.96
CA LYS A 497 -5.89 23.96 30.40
C LYS A 497 -6.78 25.03 31.02
N ALA A 498 -8.02 25.18 30.52
CA ALA A 498 -8.98 26.13 31.08
C ALA A 498 -9.48 25.74 32.47
N ASN A 499 -9.55 24.42 32.77
CA ASN A 499 -10.14 23.89 34.00
C ASN A 499 -9.13 23.21 34.95
N GLN A 500 -7.83 23.13 34.54
CA GLN A 500 -6.84 22.31 35.25
C GLN A 500 -6.55 22.75 36.68
N GLY A 501 -6.66 24.08 37.00
CA GLY A 501 -6.27 24.59 38.32
C GLY A 501 -4.84 24.16 38.68
N THR A 502 -4.70 23.30 39.71
CA THR A 502 -3.43 22.69 40.13
C THR A 502 -3.18 21.31 39.55
N ALA A 503 -4.12 20.76 38.78
CA ALA A 503 -4.02 19.41 38.22
C ALA A 503 -2.92 19.34 37.13
N GLN A 504 -2.08 18.32 37.21
CA GLN A 504 -0.96 18.13 36.28
C GLN A 504 -1.17 16.97 35.31
N CYS A 505 -2.15 16.08 35.55
CA CYS A 505 -2.38 14.89 34.74
C CYS A 505 -3.86 14.60 34.49
N ILE A 506 -4.11 13.80 33.45
CA ILE A 506 -5.41 13.24 33.08
C ILE A 506 -5.29 11.70 33.13
N ASN A 507 -6.12 11.05 33.92
CA ASN A 507 -6.19 9.60 33.96
C ASN A 507 -6.75 9.05 32.64
N ALA A 508 -6.08 8.05 32.07
CA ALA A 508 -6.39 7.45 30.77
C ALA A 508 -6.46 5.91 30.82
N ASP A 509 -6.80 5.33 31.97
CA ASP A 509 -6.82 3.86 32.17
C ASP A 509 -7.76 3.12 31.21
N GLU A 510 -8.80 3.78 30.71
CA GLU A 510 -9.79 3.21 29.80
C GLU A 510 -9.43 3.35 28.32
N LEU A 511 -8.37 4.07 28.00
CA LEU A 511 -7.90 4.25 26.62
C LEU A 511 -6.94 3.13 26.25
N ASP A 512 -6.94 2.77 24.97
CA ASP A 512 -5.89 1.89 24.44
C ASP A 512 -4.52 2.58 24.39
N ASN A 513 -3.46 1.79 24.40
CA ASN A 513 -2.09 2.32 24.46
C ASN A 513 -1.74 3.20 23.27
N ALA A 514 -2.18 2.83 22.06
CA ALA A 514 -1.92 3.62 20.86
C ALA A 514 -2.57 5.00 20.96
N GLN A 515 -3.81 5.08 21.48
CA GLN A 515 -4.49 6.34 21.73
C GLN A 515 -3.75 7.21 22.76
N ILE A 516 -3.28 6.61 23.85
CA ILE A 516 -2.53 7.33 24.90
C ILE A 516 -1.24 7.94 24.32
N ILE A 517 -0.42 7.15 23.61
CA ILE A 517 0.86 7.64 23.06
C ILE A 517 0.60 8.76 22.05
N TYR A 518 -0.36 8.57 21.16
CA TYR A 518 -0.68 9.57 20.14
C TYR A 518 -1.22 10.86 20.74
N LEU A 519 -2.12 10.80 21.71
CA LEU A 519 -2.65 11.95 22.39
C LEU A 519 -1.56 12.66 23.22
N ARG A 520 -0.63 11.92 23.83
CA ARG A 520 0.58 12.46 24.46
C ARG A 520 1.46 13.20 23.45
N HIS A 521 1.61 12.67 22.25
CA HIS A 521 2.36 13.34 21.17
C HIS A 521 1.81 14.74 20.88
N TRP A 522 0.49 14.93 20.99
CA TRP A 522 -0.18 16.23 20.86
C TRP A 522 -0.23 17.04 22.16
N GLY A 523 0.55 16.66 23.17
CA GLY A 523 0.75 17.43 24.38
C GLY A 523 -0.27 17.22 25.49
N LEU A 524 -1.16 16.21 25.40
CA LEU A 524 -2.02 15.86 26.51
C LEU A 524 -1.22 15.15 27.62
N PRO A 525 -1.32 15.58 28.89
CA PRO A 525 -0.63 14.96 30.01
C PRO A 525 -1.39 13.72 30.51
N LEU A 526 -1.48 12.69 29.66
CA LEU A 526 -2.19 11.45 29.98
C LEU A 526 -1.31 10.52 30.80
N GLU A 527 -1.86 9.96 31.89
CA GLU A 527 -1.16 9.00 32.73
C GLU A 527 -2.11 7.85 33.13
N LYS A 528 -1.56 6.65 33.38
CA LYS A 528 -2.28 5.54 34.00
C LYS A 528 -2.10 5.63 35.52
N ALA A 529 -2.56 6.72 36.13
CA ALA A 529 -2.44 7.02 37.54
C ALA A 529 -3.71 7.73 38.04
N GLN A 530 -3.86 7.83 39.35
CA GLN A 530 -4.95 8.61 39.93
C GLN A 530 -4.73 10.11 39.69
N CYS A 531 -5.53 10.70 38.82
CA CYS A 531 -5.53 12.13 38.50
C CYS A 531 -6.91 12.73 38.84
N GLU A 532 -6.97 14.06 38.99
CA GLU A 532 -8.20 14.81 39.21
C GLU A 532 -9.13 14.77 37.99
N PHE A 533 -8.53 14.70 36.78
CA PHE A 533 -9.25 14.56 35.52
C PHE A 533 -9.17 13.13 35.00
N LYS A 534 -10.22 12.66 34.33
CA LYS A 534 -10.28 11.35 33.69
C LYS A 534 -10.81 11.48 32.27
N LEU A 535 -10.16 10.85 31.31
CA LEU A 535 -10.61 10.77 29.92
C LEU A 535 -11.18 9.38 29.64
N VAL A 536 -12.47 9.32 29.31
CA VAL A 536 -13.19 8.07 29.07
C VAL A 536 -13.83 8.05 27.69
N GLN A 537 -14.13 6.85 27.17
CA GLN A 537 -14.94 6.74 25.94
C GLN A 537 -16.44 6.84 26.28
N THR A 538 -17.23 7.43 25.38
CA THR A 538 -18.64 7.79 25.57
C THR A 538 -19.60 6.69 26.04
N ALA A 539 -19.16 5.44 26.08
CA ALA A 539 -19.99 4.31 26.53
C ALA A 539 -20.09 4.15 28.05
N ARG A 540 -19.27 4.84 28.86
CA ARG A 540 -19.18 4.65 30.31
C ARG A 540 -18.98 5.98 31.06
N VAL A 541 -20.06 6.58 31.48
CA VAL A 541 -20.00 7.75 32.41
C VAL A 541 -20.15 7.23 33.84
N GLU A 542 -19.15 7.46 34.70
CA GLU A 542 -19.23 7.16 36.13
C GLU A 542 -20.18 8.15 36.81
N GLN A 543 -21.11 7.66 37.64
CA GLN A 543 -22.02 8.49 38.44
C GLN A 543 -21.21 9.30 39.47
N GLY A 544 -21.34 10.60 39.45
CA GLY A 544 -20.75 11.51 40.45
C GLY A 544 -19.59 12.39 39.95
N SER A 545 -19.17 12.27 38.71
CA SER A 545 -18.11 13.14 38.13
C SER A 545 -18.73 14.31 37.34
N GLU A 546 -18.10 15.47 37.41
CA GLU A 546 -18.46 16.65 36.61
C GLU A 546 -17.98 16.47 35.18
N VAL A 547 -18.88 16.60 34.20
CA VAL A 547 -18.55 16.53 32.76
C VAL A 547 -18.07 17.88 32.29
N ILE A 548 -16.80 17.98 31.89
CA ILE A 548 -16.21 19.20 31.33
C ILE A 548 -16.58 19.36 29.85
N GLY A 549 -16.50 18.27 29.07
CA GLY A 549 -16.83 18.34 27.65
C GLY A 549 -16.95 16.99 26.97
N TYR A 550 -17.62 17.01 25.80
CA TYR A 550 -17.76 15.89 24.88
C TYR A 550 -16.97 16.16 23.61
N TYR A 551 -16.13 15.21 23.20
CA TYR A 551 -15.22 15.37 22.09
C TYR A 551 -15.36 14.21 21.13
N ASN A 552 -15.79 14.48 19.92
CA ASN A 552 -15.89 13.49 18.86
C ASN A 552 -15.48 14.09 17.51
N ARG A 553 -15.11 13.23 16.58
CA ARG A 553 -15.03 13.61 15.17
C ARG A 553 -16.45 13.71 14.60
N PRO A 554 -16.67 14.48 13.53
CA PRO A 554 -18.02 14.77 13.01
C PRO A 554 -18.89 13.54 12.69
N ARG A 555 -18.30 12.38 12.45
CA ARG A 555 -19.01 11.13 12.07
C ARG A 555 -18.79 9.96 13.03
N ASP A 556 -18.01 10.14 14.09
CA ASP A 556 -17.81 9.08 15.07
C ASP A 556 -19.05 8.91 15.96
N ARG A 557 -19.42 7.65 16.17
CA ARG A 557 -20.45 7.26 17.14
C ARG A 557 -19.93 7.25 18.57
N HIS A 558 -18.62 7.07 18.74
CA HIS A 558 -17.92 7.01 20.01
C HIS A 558 -16.91 8.14 20.06
N GLY A 559 -17.03 8.99 21.04
CA GLY A 559 -16.13 10.11 21.31
C GLY A 559 -15.46 9.93 22.68
N PHE A 560 -14.83 11.00 23.13
CA PHE A 560 -14.23 11.07 24.45
C PHE A 560 -15.05 12.02 25.34
N ILE A 561 -15.02 11.74 26.64
CA ILE A 561 -15.58 12.62 27.66
C ILE A 561 -14.46 12.95 28.64
N LEU A 562 -14.22 14.24 28.87
CA LEU A 562 -13.35 14.70 29.94
C LEU A 562 -14.18 14.91 31.20
N LEU A 563 -13.84 14.16 32.23
CA LEU A 563 -14.48 14.21 33.52
C LEU A 563 -13.55 14.86 34.55
N LYS A 564 -14.10 15.61 35.49
CA LYS A 564 -13.44 16.09 36.69
C LYS A 564 -14.02 15.32 37.89
N LYS A 565 -13.17 14.77 38.75
CA LYS A 565 -13.56 14.04 39.96
C LYS A 565 -13.90 14.99 41.08
#